data_1404b0fac72d6f102b94f5f83e748ad4
#
_entry.id   1404b0fac72d6f102b94f5f83e748ad4
#
_cell.length_a   1.000
_cell.length_b   1.000
_cell.length_c   1.000
_cell.angle_alpha   90.00
_cell.angle_beta   90.00
_cell.angle_gamma   90.00
#
_symmetry.space_group_name_H-M   'P 1'
#
loop_
_entity.id
_entity.type
_entity.pdbx_description
1 polymer ?
#
loop_
_entity_poly.entity_id
_entity_poly.type
_entity_poly.pdbx_seq_one_letter_code
_entity_poly.pdbx_strand_id
1 'polypeptide(L)'
;YLKYDGGANAQKIDAPVNTAAKVTFSPNGGDFEKTVTVTATLSSNAKSGWYKIGNGEQVALTPGKAATFTLGADMMEGESKTVTWSATNAEDKAKTGSATFNKIKEVVIPTPTGIFAYFLAPSDWSQVDCWAWNDSENFTGGNWPGVACTKIGVKKNGLDVWMWKYDGDLTTAPTMIIFNNGGGQQTKDLEFENGAVYNLAGKTNE
;
A
#
# COMPACT_ATOMS: atom_id res chain seq x y z
N TYR A 1 -30.56 6.00 -34.17
CA TYR A 1 -31.84 6.57 -34.61
C TYR A 1 -31.55 7.90 -35.28
N LEU A 2 -31.94 8.04 -36.55
CA LEU A 2 -31.92 9.31 -37.26
C LEU A 2 -33.26 10.01 -36.99
N LYS A 3 -33.22 11.17 -36.35
CA LYS A 3 -34.37 12.06 -36.28
C LYS A 3 -34.27 13.03 -37.45
N TYR A 4 -35.15 12.93 -38.43
CA TYR A 4 -35.25 13.83 -39.54
C TYR A 4 -36.15 15.00 -39.16
N ASP A 5 -35.62 16.21 -39.13
CA ASP A 5 -36.37 17.41 -38.77
C ASP A 5 -36.71 18.29 -40.00
N GLY A 6 -36.57 17.73 -41.21
CA GLY A 6 -36.95 18.43 -42.47
C GLY A 6 -35.97 19.56 -42.91
N GLY A 7 -34.89 19.73 -42.20
CA GLY A 7 -33.85 20.72 -42.49
C GLY A 7 -32.53 20.10 -42.96
N ALA A 8 -31.65 20.91 -43.56
CA ALA A 8 -30.35 20.48 -44.12
C ALA A 8 -29.30 19.97 -43.06
N ASN A 9 -29.67 19.85 -41.81
CA ASN A 9 -28.79 19.45 -40.70
C ASN A 9 -29.26 18.18 -39.99
N ALA A 10 -29.00 17.00 -40.58
CA ALA A 10 -29.16 15.73 -39.86
C ALA A 10 -28.02 15.64 -38.82
N GLN A 11 -28.33 15.87 -37.55
CA GLN A 11 -27.42 15.54 -36.46
C GLN A 11 -27.45 14.04 -36.19
N LYS A 12 -26.29 13.37 -36.36
CA LYS A 12 -26.09 12.02 -35.88
C LYS A 12 -26.12 12.04 -34.34
N ILE A 13 -27.20 11.55 -33.77
CA ILE A 13 -27.24 11.29 -32.33
C ILE A 13 -26.49 9.97 -32.14
N ASP A 14 -25.28 10.02 -31.62
CA ASP A 14 -24.59 8.81 -31.22
C ASP A 14 -25.44 8.12 -30.13
N ALA A 15 -25.67 6.83 -30.32
CA ALA A 15 -26.35 6.04 -29.29
C ALA A 15 -25.54 6.19 -27.97
N PRO A 16 -26.20 6.35 -26.82
CA PRO A 16 -25.49 6.46 -25.55
C PRO A 16 -24.55 5.27 -25.40
N VAL A 17 -23.27 5.57 -25.17
CA VAL A 17 -22.27 4.53 -24.93
C VAL A 17 -22.69 3.78 -23.69
N ASN A 18 -23.25 2.60 -23.89
CA ASN A 18 -23.68 1.74 -22.78
C ASN A 18 -22.46 1.11 -22.12
N THR A 19 -21.82 1.87 -21.23
CA THR A 19 -20.71 1.37 -20.42
C THR A 19 -21.25 0.43 -19.35
N ALA A 20 -20.66 -0.76 -19.25
CA ALA A 20 -21.04 -1.73 -18.24
C ALA A 20 -20.87 -1.12 -16.82
N ALA A 21 -21.93 -1.22 -16.01
CA ALA A 21 -21.85 -0.86 -14.61
C ALA A 21 -20.87 -1.79 -13.86
N LYS A 22 -20.16 -1.25 -12.87
CA LYS A 22 -19.18 -2.00 -12.06
C LYS A 22 -19.11 -1.50 -10.63
N VAL A 23 -18.66 -2.35 -9.72
CA VAL A 23 -18.13 -1.95 -8.41
C VAL A 23 -16.61 -2.00 -8.48
N THR A 24 -15.95 -1.00 -7.92
CA THR A 24 -14.49 -0.98 -7.73
C THR A 24 -14.17 -0.97 -6.25
N PHE A 25 -13.17 -1.75 -5.85
CA PHE A 25 -12.64 -1.75 -4.50
C PHE A 25 -11.28 -1.05 -4.48
N SER A 26 -10.98 -0.35 -3.39
CA SER A 26 -9.68 0.22 -3.11
C SER A 26 -9.34 -0.04 -1.63
N PRO A 27 -8.34 -0.91 -1.33
CA PRO A 27 -7.63 -1.80 -2.24
C PRO A 27 -8.55 -2.84 -2.90
N ASN A 28 -8.10 -3.43 -4.04
CA ASN A 28 -8.86 -4.45 -4.77
C ASN A 28 -8.30 -5.85 -4.47
N GLY A 29 -8.48 -6.30 -3.22
CA GLY A 29 -7.91 -7.54 -2.72
C GLY A 29 -6.45 -7.37 -2.27
N GLY A 30 -5.81 -8.50 -1.94
CA GLY A 30 -4.41 -8.58 -1.53
C GLY A 30 -4.24 -8.97 -0.06
N ASP A 31 -2.97 -8.97 0.37
CA ASP A 31 -2.57 -9.38 1.71
C ASP A 31 -2.59 -8.19 2.67
N PHE A 32 -2.94 -8.45 3.93
CA PHE A 32 -2.89 -7.47 5.01
C PHE A 32 -2.56 -8.13 6.36
N GLU A 33 -1.92 -7.41 7.26
CA GLU A 33 -1.43 -7.98 8.53
C GLU A 33 -2.46 -7.93 9.67
N LYS A 34 -3.04 -6.76 9.94
CA LYS A 34 -3.97 -6.56 11.07
C LYS A 34 -5.41 -6.40 10.60
N THR A 35 -5.68 -5.28 9.98
CA THR A 35 -6.98 -4.93 9.40
C THR A 35 -6.77 -4.21 8.09
N VAL A 36 -7.76 -4.28 7.20
CA VAL A 36 -7.79 -3.51 5.97
C VAL A 36 -9.13 -2.81 5.82
N THR A 37 -9.10 -1.51 5.62
CA THR A 37 -10.28 -0.72 5.27
C THR A 37 -10.40 -0.62 3.76
N VAL A 38 -11.51 -1.09 3.23
CA VAL A 38 -11.78 -1.16 1.79
C VAL A 38 -12.85 -0.14 1.44
N THR A 39 -12.59 0.66 0.42
CA THR A 39 -13.57 1.57 -0.18
C THR A 39 -14.23 0.89 -1.38
N ALA A 40 -15.53 0.71 -1.34
CA ALA A 40 -16.36 0.19 -2.44
C ALA A 40 -17.06 1.35 -3.15
N THR A 41 -16.90 1.47 -4.45
CA THR A 41 -17.54 2.52 -5.25
C THR A 41 -18.33 1.89 -6.40
N LEU A 42 -19.63 2.15 -6.45
CA LEU A 42 -20.49 1.79 -7.57
C LEU A 42 -20.40 2.88 -8.64
N SER A 43 -20.19 2.48 -9.89
CA SER A 43 -20.12 3.42 -11.01
C SER A 43 -21.39 4.28 -11.11
N SER A 44 -21.26 5.56 -11.50
CA SER A 44 -22.35 6.53 -11.54
C SER A 44 -23.43 6.20 -12.57
N ASN A 45 -23.08 5.42 -13.61
CA ASN A 45 -24.00 4.93 -14.65
C ASN A 45 -24.77 3.65 -14.25
N ALA A 46 -24.56 3.15 -13.04
CA ALA A 46 -25.30 1.99 -12.55
C ALA A 46 -26.73 2.38 -12.15
N LYS A 47 -27.69 1.49 -12.41
CA LYS A 47 -29.07 1.54 -11.88
C LYS A 47 -29.10 1.06 -10.43
N SER A 48 -28.35 0.00 -10.13
CA SER A 48 -28.21 -0.59 -8.80
C SER A 48 -26.92 -1.39 -8.67
N GLY A 49 -26.50 -1.66 -7.45
CA GLY A 49 -25.38 -2.54 -7.16
C GLY A 49 -25.27 -2.84 -5.67
N TRP A 50 -24.52 -3.88 -5.36
CA TRP A 50 -24.29 -4.34 -4.01
C TRP A 50 -22.92 -5.03 -3.91
N TYR A 51 -22.41 -5.16 -2.71
CA TYR A 51 -21.34 -6.10 -2.38
C TYR A 51 -21.78 -7.02 -1.22
N LYS A 52 -21.06 -8.13 -1.06
CA LYS A 52 -21.28 -9.08 0.03
C LYS A 52 -19.93 -9.68 0.45
N ILE A 53 -19.69 -9.77 1.76
CA ILE A 53 -18.46 -10.33 2.35
C ILE A 53 -18.70 -11.80 2.68
N GLY A 54 -17.99 -12.71 2.01
CA GLY A 54 -18.17 -14.14 2.19
C GLY A 54 -19.63 -14.57 1.99
N ASN A 55 -20.19 -15.26 2.98
CA ASN A 55 -21.60 -15.70 3.00
C ASN A 55 -22.54 -14.71 3.71
N GLY A 56 -22.06 -13.51 4.07
CA GLY A 56 -22.89 -12.49 4.72
C GLY A 56 -24.00 -11.92 3.84
N GLU A 57 -24.69 -10.93 4.36
CA GLU A 57 -25.78 -10.26 3.64
C GLU A 57 -25.25 -9.30 2.56
N GLN A 58 -26.10 -8.99 1.60
CA GLN A 58 -25.80 -8.02 0.57
C GLN A 58 -25.92 -6.60 1.13
N VAL A 59 -24.92 -5.79 0.89
CA VAL A 59 -24.89 -4.36 1.25
C VAL A 59 -25.11 -3.56 -0.03
N ALA A 60 -26.24 -2.86 -0.11
CA ALA A 60 -26.59 -2.02 -1.26
C ALA A 60 -25.63 -0.82 -1.37
N LEU A 61 -25.25 -0.48 -2.59
CA LEU A 61 -24.41 0.67 -2.91
C LEU A 61 -25.22 1.75 -3.65
N THR A 62 -24.95 3.00 -3.36
CA THR A 62 -25.51 4.14 -4.09
C THR A 62 -24.61 4.50 -5.27
N PRO A 63 -25.16 4.61 -6.51
CA PRO A 63 -24.37 5.00 -7.68
C PRO A 63 -23.58 6.30 -7.46
N GLY A 64 -22.28 6.26 -7.82
CA GLY A 64 -21.36 7.40 -7.69
C GLY A 64 -20.92 7.74 -6.25
N LYS A 65 -21.38 6.98 -5.24
CA LYS A 65 -20.95 7.20 -3.84
C LYS A 65 -20.06 6.06 -3.38
N ALA A 66 -19.07 6.42 -2.54
CA ALA A 66 -18.20 5.46 -1.86
C ALA A 66 -18.86 4.97 -0.56
N ALA A 67 -18.68 3.69 -0.27
CA ALA A 67 -18.97 3.06 1.02
C ALA A 67 -17.71 2.35 1.53
N THR A 68 -17.51 2.30 2.83
CA THR A 68 -16.33 1.66 3.41
C THR A 68 -16.72 0.49 4.31
N PHE A 69 -15.86 -0.53 4.35
CA PHE A 69 -15.94 -1.62 5.31
C PHE A 69 -14.53 -2.03 5.73
N THR A 70 -14.40 -2.67 6.89
CA THR A 70 -13.11 -3.13 7.41
C THR A 70 -13.14 -4.65 7.58
N LEU A 71 -12.05 -5.31 7.17
CA LEU A 71 -11.82 -6.73 7.37
C LEU A 71 -10.65 -6.92 8.34
N GLY A 72 -10.60 -8.07 9.01
CA GLY A 72 -9.44 -8.51 9.79
C GLY A 72 -9.69 -8.64 11.28
N ALA A 73 -10.63 -7.91 11.88
CA ALA A 73 -10.88 -7.98 13.32
C ALA A 73 -11.32 -9.39 13.78
N ASP A 74 -12.10 -10.07 12.95
CA ASP A 74 -12.66 -11.41 13.17
C ASP A 74 -11.98 -12.53 12.37
N MET A 75 -10.85 -12.22 11.71
CA MET A 75 -10.09 -13.18 10.90
C MET A 75 -8.86 -13.67 11.64
N MET A 76 -8.52 -14.94 11.50
CA MET A 76 -7.26 -15.52 11.94
C MET A 76 -6.17 -15.34 10.88
N GLU A 77 -4.90 -15.40 11.30
CA GLU A 77 -3.76 -15.46 10.36
C GLU A 77 -3.90 -16.66 9.42
N GLY A 78 -3.66 -16.45 8.14
CA GLY A 78 -3.85 -17.45 7.08
C GLY A 78 -5.27 -17.52 6.53
N GLU A 79 -6.24 -16.83 7.13
CA GLU A 79 -7.60 -16.77 6.60
C GLU A 79 -7.72 -15.83 5.40
N SER A 80 -8.64 -16.19 4.49
CA SER A 80 -9.01 -15.36 3.35
C SER A 80 -10.52 -15.07 3.36
N LYS A 81 -10.90 -13.84 3.02
CA LYS A 81 -12.29 -13.47 2.75
C LYS A 81 -12.44 -12.95 1.33
N THR A 82 -13.40 -13.50 0.62
CA THR A 82 -13.77 -13.04 -0.72
C THR A 82 -14.96 -12.09 -0.61
N VAL A 83 -14.81 -10.91 -1.18
CA VAL A 83 -15.90 -9.93 -1.34
C VAL A 83 -16.40 -10.02 -2.77
N THR A 84 -17.67 -10.40 -2.94
CA THR A 84 -18.33 -10.48 -4.24
C THR A 84 -19.22 -9.26 -4.45
N TRP A 85 -19.43 -8.88 -5.70
CA TRP A 85 -20.29 -7.75 -6.04
C TRP A 85 -21.10 -8.00 -7.30
N SER A 86 -22.19 -7.27 -7.43
CA SER A 86 -22.96 -7.14 -8.65
C SER A 86 -23.31 -5.68 -8.90
N ALA A 87 -23.31 -5.28 -10.16
CA ALA A 87 -23.78 -3.97 -10.61
C ALA A 87 -24.64 -4.13 -11.84
N THR A 88 -25.79 -3.46 -11.89
CA THR A 88 -26.76 -3.50 -12.98
C THR A 88 -26.81 -2.13 -13.64
N ASN A 89 -26.73 -2.07 -14.95
CA ASN A 89 -26.83 -0.82 -15.70
C ASN A 89 -28.29 -0.44 -16.00
N ALA A 90 -28.53 0.67 -16.68
CA ALA A 90 -29.86 1.17 -17.02
C ALA A 90 -30.68 0.23 -17.94
N GLU A 91 -30.02 -0.70 -18.62
CA GLU A 91 -30.65 -1.69 -19.49
C GLU A 91 -30.89 -3.05 -18.77
N ASP A 92 -30.85 -3.05 -17.45
CA ASP A 92 -30.99 -4.25 -16.60
C ASP A 92 -29.95 -5.37 -16.87
N LYS A 93 -28.81 -5.02 -17.48
CA LYS A 93 -27.70 -5.95 -17.66
C LYS A 93 -26.81 -5.91 -16.42
N ALA A 94 -26.69 -7.06 -15.77
CA ALA A 94 -25.85 -7.23 -14.59
C ALA A 94 -24.43 -7.63 -14.96
N LYS A 95 -23.45 -7.11 -14.19
CA LYS A 95 -22.06 -7.55 -14.17
C LYS A 95 -21.69 -7.89 -12.73
N THR A 96 -20.93 -8.96 -12.56
CA THR A 96 -20.43 -9.44 -11.26
C THR A 96 -18.92 -9.48 -11.23
N GLY A 97 -18.36 -9.54 -10.03
CA GLY A 97 -16.93 -9.73 -9.82
C GLY A 97 -16.63 -9.99 -8.35
N SER A 98 -15.37 -10.15 -8.05
CA SER A 98 -14.91 -10.40 -6.68
C SER A 98 -13.51 -9.87 -6.45
N ALA A 99 -13.15 -9.69 -5.16
CA ALA A 99 -11.79 -9.45 -4.68
C ALA A 99 -11.56 -10.31 -3.45
N THR A 100 -10.36 -10.89 -3.33
CA THR A 100 -9.98 -11.73 -2.18
C THR A 100 -8.94 -11.00 -1.35
N PHE A 101 -9.15 -10.99 -0.04
CA PHE A 101 -8.31 -10.36 0.97
C PHE A 101 -7.78 -11.45 1.90
N ASN A 102 -6.45 -11.52 2.07
CA ASN A 102 -5.79 -12.56 2.85
C ASN A 102 -5.17 -11.93 4.10
N LYS A 103 -5.55 -12.42 5.28
CA LYS A 103 -4.89 -12.00 6.52
C LYS A 103 -3.61 -12.81 6.70
N ILE A 104 -2.48 -12.15 6.52
CA ILE A 104 -1.16 -12.76 6.72
C ILE A 104 -0.69 -12.53 8.15
N LYS A 105 0.34 -13.30 8.55
CA LYS A 105 0.98 -13.12 9.85
C LYS A 105 1.60 -11.74 9.97
N GLU A 106 1.39 -11.08 11.11
CA GLU A 106 2.06 -9.81 11.40
C GLU A 106 3.59 -9.99 11.41
N VAL A 107 4.27 -9.16 10.67
CA VAL A 107 5.73 -9.14 10.65
C VAL A 107 6.23 -8.29 11.81
N VAL A 108 6.70 -8.94 12.86
CA VAL A 108 7.32 -8.28 14.01
C VAL A 108 8.80 -8.04 13.70
N ILE A 109 9.17 -6.77 13.57
CA ILE A 109 10.58 -6.37 13.46
C ILE A 109 11.15 -6.36 14.89
N PRO A 110 12.26 -7.09 15.18
CA PRO A 110 12.88 -7.08 16.50
C PRO A 110 13.27 -5.66 16.92
N THR A 111 13.09 -5.30 18.18
CA THR A 111 13.47 -3.99 18.72
C THR A 111 14.67 -4.18 19.64
N PRO A 112 15.93 -3.94 19.17
CA PRO A 112 17.11 -3.99 20.02
C PRO A 112 17.13 -2.80 20.99
N THR A 113 18.01 -2.84 21.97
CA THR A 113 18.33 -1.69 22.80
C THR A 113 19.42 -0.84 22.15
N GLY A 114 19.42 0.46 22.41
CA GLY A 114 20.43 1.39 21.91
C GLY A 114 19.96 2.23 20.74
N ILE A 115 20.91 2.68 19.93
CA ILE A 115 20.68 3.50 18.74
C ILE A 115 20.65 2.60 17.51
N PHE A 116 19.53 2.58 16.79
CA PHE A 116 19.34 1.73 15.60
C PHE A 116 18.29 2.31 14.66
N ALA A 117 18.29 1.83 13.44
CA ALA A 117 17.27 2.13 12.44
C ALA A 117 17.09 0.94 11.49
N TYR A 118 15.95 0.85 10.84
CA TYR A 118 15.66 -0.18 9.85
C TYR A 118 15.47 0.41 8.47
N PHE A 119 15.81 -0.39 7.46
CA PHE A 119 15.62 -0.02 6.06
C PHE A 119 14.94 -1.15 5.29
N LEU A 120 13.86 -0.82 4.59
CA LEU A 120 13.17 -1.69 3.64
C LEU A 120 13.85 -1.53 2.28
N ALA A 121 14.76 -2.45 1.98
CA ALA A 121 15.57 -2.35 0.77
C ALA A 121 14.79 -2.76 -0.49
N PRO A 122 14.98 -2.07 -1.62
CA PRO A 122 14.54 -2.56 -2.92
C PRO A 122 15.02 -3.98 -3.18
N SER A 123 14.25 -4.76 -3.92
CA SER A 123 14.51 -6.19 -4.14
C SER A 123 15.79 -6.47 -4.94
N ASP A 124 16.30 -5.48 -5.67
CA ASP A 124 17.53 -5.52 -6.44
C ASP A 124 18.79 -5.13 -5.64
N TRP A 125 18.63 -4.71 -4.36
CA TRP A 125 19.76 -4.42 -3.50
C TRP A 125 20.29 -5.67 -2.82
N SER A 126 21.54 -6.02 -3.10
CA SER A 126 22.22 -7.16 -2.49
C SER A 126 22.93 -6.82 -1.18
N GLN A 127 23.16 -5.52 -0.92
CA GLN A 127 23.70 -4.98 0.34
C GLN A 127 23.02 -3.66 0.68
N VAL A 128 23.11 -3.29 1.94
CA VAL A 128 22.69 -1.97 2.45
C VAL A 128 23.78 -1.47 3.38
N ASP A 129 24.26 -0.26 3.14
CA ASP A 129 25.15 0.47 4.02
C ASP A 129 24.41 1.68 4.61
N CYS A 130 24.82 2.09 5.80
CA CYS A 130 24.27 3.22 6.52
C CYS A 130 25.34 4.29 6.73
N TRP A 131 24.98 5.53 6.47
CA TRP A 131 25.73 6.72 6.82
C TRP A 131 24.88 7.55 7.78
N ALA A 132 25.33 7.72 9.02
CA ALA A 132 24.61 8.45 10.06
C ALA A 132 25.52 9.45 10.75
N TRP A 133 25.04 10.68 10.97
CA TRP A 133 25.83 11.79 11.52
C TRP A 133 24.96 12.80 12.26
N ASN A 134 25.63 13.66 13.03
CA ASN A 134 25.13 14.93 13.53
C ASN A 134 26.14 16.04 13.24
N ASP A 135 25.93 17.23 13.78
CA ASP A 135 26.81 18.39 13.54
C ASP A 135 28.24 18.20 14.07
N SER A 136 28.46 17.25 14.97
CA SER A 136 29.74 17.08 15.69
C SER A 136 30.48 15.81 15.31
N GLU A 137 29.76 14.73 14.93
CA GLU A 137 30.36 13.41 14.73
C GLU A 137 29.65 12.55 13.70
N ASN A 138 30.36 11.53 13.24
CA ASN A 138 29.84 10.50 12.36
C ASN A 138 29.78 9.16 13.11
N PHE A 139 28.62 8.52 13.10
CA PHE A 139 28.32 7.26 13.81
C PHE A 139 28.67 6.01 13.00
N THR A 140 29.23 6.19 11.80
CA THR A 140 29.48 5.11 10.84
C THR A 140 30.94 5.07 10.35
N GLY A 141 31.88 5.51 11.19
CA GLY A 141 33.33 5.40 10.94
C GLY A 141 33.94 6.44 10.01
N GLY A 142 33.16 7.42 9.55
CA GLY A 142 33.68 8.62 8.85
C GLY A 142 34.10 8.43 7.39
N ASN A 143 33.92 7.24 6.79
CA ASN A 143 34.20 6.97 5.38
C ASN A 143 32.92 6.50 4.65
N TRP A 144 32.62 7.15 3.52
CA TRP A 144 31.57 6.70 2.62
C TRP A 144 31.91 5.33 2.00
N PRO A 145 30.97 4.40 1.85
CA PRO A 145 29.51 4.50 2.00
C PRO A 145 28.99 4.31 3.43
N GLY A 146 29.81 4.28 4.43
CA GLY A 146 29.45 4.06 5.82
C GLY A 146 29.68 2.61 6.26
N VAL A 147 28.80 2.11 7.16
CA VAL A 147 28.91 0.74 7.68
C VAL A 147 27.80 -0.14 7.13
N ALA A 148 28.14 -1.41 6.91
CA ALA A 148 27.16 -2.39 6.42
C ALA A 148 26.06 -2.63 7.45
N CYS A 149 24.80 -2.59 6.99
CA CYS A 149 23.65 -3.01 7.75
C CYS A 149 23.53 -4.55 7.80
N THR A 150 22.88 -5.05 8.82
CA THR A 150 22.59 -6.48 8.96
C THR A 150 21.23 -6.80 8.39
N LYS A 151 21.16 -7.75 7.46
CA LYS A 151 19.88 -8.31 6.99
C LYS A 151 19.29 -9.19 8.09
N ILE A 152 18.13 -8.83 8.64
CA ILE A 152 17.58 -9.50 9.83
C ILE A 152 16.70 -10.71 9.52
N GLY A 153 16.62 -11.14 8.25
CA GLY A 153 15.87 -12.33 7.84
C GLY A 153 14.35 -12.17 7.84
N VAL A 154 13.84 -10.95 8.00
CA VAL A 154 12.42 -10.61 7.98
C VAL A 154 12.12 -9.85 6.69
N LYS A 155 10.92 -10.07 6.14
CA LYS A 155 10.39 -9.25 5.04
C LYS A 155 9.16 -8.48 5.52
N LYS A 156 9.09 -7.21 5.18
CA LYS A 156 7.90 -6.37 5.37
C LYS A 156 7.48 -5.80 4.02
N ASN A 157 6.19 -5.91 3.70
CA ASN A 157 5.65 -5.51 2.38
C ASN A 157 6.40 -6.15 1.19
N GLY A 158 6.89 -7.40 1.37
CA GLY A 158 7.67 -8.12 0.37
C GLY A 158 9.15 -7.71 0.27
N LEU A 159 9.57 -6.65 0.95
CA LEU A 159 10.94 -6.13 0.96
C LEU A 159 11.74 -6.73 2.11
N ASP A 160 13.04 -6.93 1.89
CA ASP A 160 13.95 -7.36 2.94
C ASP A 160 14.19 -6.22 3.95
N VAL A 161 14.18 -6.57 5.24
CA VAL A 161 14.46 -5.63 6.32
C VAL A 161 15.93 -5.72 6.70
N TRP A 162 16.61 -4.58 6.67
CA TRP A 162 17.98 -4.40 7.07
C TRP A 162 18.03 -3.50 8.31
N MET A 163 18.98 -3.76 9.21
CA MET A 163 19.15 -3.02 10.44
C MET A 163 20.57 -2.41 10.50
N TRP A 164 20.62 -1.13 10.74
CA TRP A 164 21.79 -0.47 11.27
C TRP A 164 21.65 -0.36 12.78
N LYS A 165 22.73 -0.66 13.51
CA LYS A 165 22.82 -0.52 14.94
C LYS A 165 24.16 0.12 15.29
N TYR A 166 24.14 1.12 16.17
CA TYR A 166 25.33 1.74 16.72
C TYR A 166 25.64 1.08 18.07
N ASP A 167 26.87 0.57 18.18
CA ASP A 167 27.37 -0.10 19.38
C ASP A 167 28.39 0.75 20.20
N GLY A 168 28.52 2.04 19.87
CA GLY A 168 29.40 3.00 20.55
C GLY A 168 28.76 3.69 21.74
N ASP A 169 29.30 4.86 22.10
CA ASP A 169 28.77 5.69 23.18
C ASP A 169 27.35 6.20 22.85
N LEU A 170 26.42 5.95 23.77
CA LEU A 170 24.99 6.31 23.63
C LEU A 170 24.67 7.69 24.23
N THR A 171 25.67 8.49 24.60
CA THR A 171 25.45 9.85 25.15
C THR A 171 25.00 10.84 24.08
N THR A 172 25.30 10.55 22.82
CA THR A 172 24.87 11.32 21.65
C THR A 172 24.15 10.43 20.66
N ALA A 173 23.39 11.02 19.75
CA ALA A 173 22.67 10.32 18.70
C ALA A 173 22.85 11.06 17.36
N PRO A 174 22.77 10.37 16.22
CA PRO A 174 22.70 11.03 14.93
C PRO A 174 21.43 11.86 14.82
N THR A 175 21.48 12.92 14.01
CA THR A 175 20.32 13.70 13.60
C THR A 175 19.91 13.39 12.17
N MET A 176 20.86 12.86 11.38
CA MET A 176 20.67 12.55 9.96
C MET A 176 21.15 11.14 9.65
N ILE A 177 20.52 10.55 8.61
CA ILE A 177 20.83 9.19 8.15
C ILE A 177 20.62 9.06 6.64
N ILE A 178 21.49 8.28 5.99
CA ILE A 178 21.36 7.83 4.59
C ILE A 178 21.49 6.31 4.59
N PHE A 179 20.66 5.65 3.77
CA PHE A 179 20.87 4.26 3.39
C PHE A 179 21.24 4.18 1.91
N ASN A 180 22.21 3.31 1.58
CA ASN A 180 22.72 3.15 0.24
C ASN A 180 23.08 1.68 -0.06
N ASN A 181 23.34 1.36 -1.32
CA ASN A 181 23.67 -0.01 -1.77
C ASN A 181 25.17 -0.20 -2.07
N GLY A 182 26.05 0.33 -1.23
CA GLY A 182 27.51 0.28 -1.43
C GLY A 182 28.05 1.52 -2.14
N GLY A 183 27.39 2.67 -2.01
CA GLY A 183 27.81 3.95 -2.59
C GLY A 183 27.23 4.25 -3.99
N GLY A 184 26.35 3.37 -4.49
CA GLY A 184 25.62 3.59 -5.76
C GLY A 184 24.30 4.34 -5.53
N GLN A 185 23.17 3.62 -5.56
CA GLN A 185 21.85 4.20 -5.22
C GLN A 185 21.74 4.46 -3.73
N GLN A 186 21.06 5.53 -3.36
CA GLN A 186 20.89 5.93 -1.98
C GLN A 186 19.56 6.65 -1.73
N THR A 187 19.19 6.78 -0.46
CA THR A 187 18.16 7.73 -0.04
C THR A 187 18.67 9.17 -0.17
N LYS A 188 17.78 10.14 -0.11
CA LYS A 188 18.17 11.51 0.27
C LYS A 188 18.64 11.51 1.73
N ASP A 189 19.15 12.65 2.19
CA ASP A 189 19.40 12.90 3.61
C ASP A 189 18.07 12.84 4.36
N LEU A 190 17.96 11.95 5.34
CA LEU A 190 16.76 11.71 6.13
C LEU A 190 17.00 12.15 7.57
N GLU A 191 15.97 12.70 8.20
CA GLU A 191 16.00 12.93 9.65
C GLU A 191 16.04 11.57 10.36
N PHE A 192 17.00 11.43 11.29
CA PHE A 192 17.13 10.22 12.09
C PHE A 192 16.08 10.20 13.21
N GLU A 193 15.44 9.09 13.38
CA GLU A 193 14.62 8.76 14.55
C GLU A 193 14.97 7.35 15.01
N ASN A 194 15.29 7.20 16.30
CA ASN A 194 15.70 5.91 16.85
C ASN A 194 14.58 4.86 16.74
N GLY A 195 14.91 3.71 16.18
CA GLY A 195 13.95 2.62 15.95
C GLY A 195 13.03 2.79 14.75
N ALA A 196 13.13 3.89 14.01
CA ALA A 196 12.29 4.10 12.84
C ALA A 196 12.63 3.17 11.68
N VAL A 197 11.64 2.93 10.83
CA VAL A 197 11.74 2.17 9.59
C VAL A 197 11.74 3.14 8.41
N TYR A 198 12.67 2.98 7.50
CA TYR A 198 12.86 3.82 6.32
C TYR A 198 12.74 3.00 5.03
N ASN A 199 12.49 3.67 3.94
CA ASN A 199 12.61 3.17 2.57
C ASN A 199 13.22 4.27 1.67
N LEU A 200 13.29 4.06 0.36
CA LEU A 200 13.83 5.08 -0.57
C LEU A 200 13.06 6.41 -0.57
N ALA A 201 11.79 6.40 -0.22
CA ALA A 201 10.97 7.62 -0.15
C ALA A 201 11.16 8.40 1.16
N GLY A 202 11.65 7.75 2.22
CA GLY A 202 11.86 8.34 3.54
C GLY A 202 11.40 7.43 4.68
N LYS A 203 11.11 8.03 5.85
CA LYS A 203 10.55 7.32 7.00
C LYS A 203 9.15 6.79 6.68
N THR A 204 8.89 5.55 7.05
CA THR A 204 7.56 4.94 6.91
C THR A 204 6.68 5.28 8.11
N ASN A 205 5.38 5.35 7.92
CA ASN A 205 4.40 5.64 8.98
C ASN A 205 3.87 4.36 9.66
N GLU A 206 4.67 3.31 9.73
CA GLU A 206 4.27 2.00 10.27
C GLU A 206 5.01 1.66 11.56
#